data_6979597346ec24ced2f0cf6255d647d2
#
_entry.id   6979597346ec24ced2f0cf6255d647d2
#
_cell.length_a   1.000
_cell.length_b   1.000
_cell.length_c   1.000
_cell.angle_alpha   90.00
_cell.angle_beta   90.00
_cell.angle_gamma   90.00
#
_symmetry.space_group_name_H-M   'P 1'
#
loop_
_entity.id
_entity.type
_entity.pdbx_description
1 polymer ?
#
loop_
_entity_poly.entity_id
_entity_poly.type
_entity_poly.pdbx_seq_one_letter_code
_entity_poly.pdbx_strand_id
1 'polypeptide(L)'
;MPISFDAATRTFKLDTATSTYMIRVYDEGYLLNLYYGAKIPDSYVPDREQLTPNASFSAANPVIGEHGFTPDTAPMEYGAFGVGDMRISALMVRNEQGDSVTDIRYAGHKIYAGKPPIPGQPSTYVEQEDDAATLELTTVDQVTGLKVTLYYTVFTKLGVMTRRVRAENGGVQQLELERIFSMCLNLPSMDYDLLTLYGRHMKERNV
;
A
#
# COMPACT_ATOMS: atom_id res chain seq x y z
N MET A 1 -16.85 6.87 -11.28
CA MET A 1 -16.50 6.14 -10.05
C MET A 1 -15.38 6.92 -9.37
N PRO A 2 -15.28 6.91 -8.04
CA PRO A 2 -14.22 7.63 -7.31
C PRO A 2 -12.84 6.95 -7.44
N ILE A 3 -12.79 5.80 -8.08
CA ILE A 3 -11.57 5.04 -8.35
C ILE A 3 -11.46 4.79 -9.84
N SER A 4 -10.31 5.13 -10.41
CA SER A 4 -9.97 4.88 -11.82
C SER A 4 -8.60 4.21 -11.94
N PHE A 5 -8.39 3.51 -13.04
CA PHE A 5 -7.11 2.93 -13.42
C PHE A 5 -6.77 3.37 -14.84
N ASP A 6 -5.64 4.02 -14.98
CA ASP A 6 -5.06 4.35 -16.28
C ASP A 6 -4.07 3.23 -16.67
N ALA A 7 -4.43 2.48 -17.70
CA ALA A 7 -3.63 1.37 -18.18
C ALA A 7 -2.33 1.81 -18.88
N ALA A 8 -2.30 3.02 -19.45
CA ALA A 8 -1.12 3.52 -20.16
C ALA A 8 0.01 3.88 -19.18
N THR A 9 -0.33 4.50 -18.06
CA THR A 9 0.60 4.88 -17.01
C THR A 9 0.64 3.87 -15.86
N ARG A 10 -0.21 2.84 -15.90
CA ARG A 10 -0.40 1.83 -14.84
C ARG A 10 -0.69 2.45 -13.47
N THR A 11 -1.50 3.52 -13.46
CA THR A 11 -1.75 4.33 -12.27
C THR A 11 -3.20 4.23 -11.81
N PHE A 12 -3.38 4.00 -10.53
CA PHE A 12 -4.66 4.09 -9.82
C PHE A 12 -4.82 5.48 -9.24
N LYS A 13 -5.98 6.08 -9.45
CA LYS A 13 -6.39 7.34 -8.82
C LYS A 13 -7.65 7.10 -7.99
N LEU A 14 -7.58 7.48 -6.73
CA LEU A 14 -8.63 7.32 -5.74
C LEU A 14 -9.01 8.70 -5.22
N ASP A 15 -10.21 9.15 -5.53
CA ASP A 15 -10.71 10.47 -5.19
C ASP A 15 -11.79 10.41 -4.11
N THR A 16 -11.53 11.04 -2.97
CA THR A 16 -12.59 11.37 -2.00
C THR A 16 -13.30 12.68 -2.42
N ALA A 17 -14.17 13.21 -1.58
CA ALA A 17 -14.75 14.52 -1.81
C ALA A 17 -13.68 15.63 -1.88
N THR A 18 -12.60 15.53 -1.11
CA THR A 18 -11.64 16.61 -0.87
C THR A 18 -10.19 16.25 -1.15
N SER A 19 -9.87 14.97 -1.31
CA SER A 19 -8.50 14.49 -1.45
C SER A 19 -8.34 13.49 -2.59
N THR A 20 -7.12 13.37 -3.08
CA THR A 20 -6.69 12.35 -4.05
C THR A 20 -5.58 11.51 -3.45
N TYR A 21 -5.65 10.20 -3.69
CA TYR A 21 -4.60 9.23 -3.42
C TYR A 21 -4.22 8.52 -4.72
N MET A 22 -2.92 8.39 -5.01
CA MET A 22 -2.47 7.76 -6.25
C MET A 22 -1.43 6.70 -5.99
N ILE A 23 -1.60 5.56 -6.67
CA ILE A 23 -0.70 4.42 -6.62
C ILE A 23 -0.31 4.05 -8.05
N ARG A 24 0.97 3.78 -8.29
CA ARG A 24 1.45 3.30 -9.57
C ARG A 24 2.00 1.89 -9.45
N VAL A 25 1.70 1.07 -10.45
CA VAL A 25 2.42 -0.20 -10.65
C VAL A 25 3.67 0.12 -11.46
N TYR A 26 4.80 0.20 -10.78
CA TYR A 26 6.10 0.42 -11.40
C TYR A 26 6.55 -0.82 -12.18
N ASP A 27 7.58 -0.67 -12.98
CA ASP A 27 8.21 -1.80 -13.67
C ASP A 27 8.56 -2.91 -12.67
N GLU A 28 8.61 -4.14 -13.11
CA GLU A 28 8.80 -5.32 -12.26
C GLU A 28 7.68 -5.57 -11.23
N GLY A 29 6.61 -4.78 -11.22
CA GLY A 29 5.43 -5.00 -10.38
C GLY A 29 5.49 -4.41 -8.98
N TYR A 30 6.41 -3.52 -8.68
CA TYR A 30 6.38 -2.79 -7.41
C TYR A 30 5.23 -1.79 -7.36
N LEU A 31 4.61 -1.63 -6.20
CA LEU A 31 3.58 -0.63 -5.96
C LEU A 31 4.21 0.61 -5.32
N LEU A 32 4.09 1.75 -5.97
CA LEU A 32 4.61 3.03 -5.49
C LEU A 32 3.47 3.98 -5.14
N ASN A 33 3.62 4.70 -4.03
CA ASN A 33 2.77 5.82 -3.68
C ASN A 33 3.21 7.06 -4.46
N LEU A 34 2.35 7.57 -5.33
CA LEU A 34 2.66 8.78 -6.09
C LEU A 34 2.18 10.05 -5.42
N TYR A 35 1.02 10.00 -4.77
CA TYR A 35 0.40 11.19 -4.22
C TYR A 35 -0.57 10.88 -3.09
N TYR A 36 -0.56 11.74 -2.09
CA TYR A 36 -1.65 11.89 -1.14
C TYR A 36 -1.75 13.37 -0.75
N GLY A 37 -2.91 13.96 -0.95
CA GLY A 37 -3.11 15.38 -0.66
C GLY A 37 -4.46 15.90 -1.12
N ALA A 38 -4.54 17.22 -1.30
CA ALA A 38 -5.74 17.88 -1.84
C ALA A 38 -6.12 17.29 -3.20
N LYS A 39 -7.41 17.38 -3.54
CA LYS A 39 -7.92 16.85 -4.80
C LYS A 39 -7.25 17.50 -6.00
N ILE A 40 -6.78 16.67 -6.94
CA ILE A 40 -6.10 17.09 -8.17
C ILE A 40 -6.88 16.63 -9.41
N PRO A 41 -6.77 17.36 -10.54
CA PRO A 41 -7.46 17.00 -11.78
C PRO A 41 -6.91 15.68 -12.37
N ASP A 42 -7.72 15.03 -13.23
CA ASP A 42 -7.36 13.74 -13.84
C ASP A 42 -6.18 13.83 -14.80
N SER A 43 -5.92 15.00 -15.35
CA SER A 43 -4.79 15.24 -16.27
C SER A 43 -3.43 15.36 -15.58
N TYR A 44 -3.40 15.42 -14.24
CA TYR A 44 -2.15 15.59 -13.50
C TYR A 44 -1.71 14.27 -12.89
N VAL A 45 -0.56 13.77 -13.31
CA VAL A 45 0.13 12.63 -12.69
C VAL A 45 1.41 13.18 -12.08
N PRO A 46 1.56 13.13 -10.75
CA PRO A 46 2.78 13.57 -10.09
C PRO A 46 3.95 12.69 -10.52
N ASP A 47 5.03 13.32 -10.96
CA ASP A 47 6.30 12.64 -11.17
C ASP A 47 7.05 12.62 -9.83
N ARG A 48 6.95 11.51 -9.13
CA ARG A 48 7.67 11.25 -7.88
C ARG A 48 8.71 10.15 -8.01
N GLU A 49 8.88 9.64 -9.20
CA GLU A 49 9.88 8.62 -9.49
C GLU A 49 11.26 9.27 -9.62
N GLN A 50 11.76 9.85 -8.54
CA GLN A 50 13.16 10.24 -8.49
C GLN A 50 14.00 8.96 -8.40
N LEU A 51 14.45 8.51 -9.55
CA LEU A 51 15.49 7.49 -9.63
C LEU A 51 16.79 8.15 -9.16
N THR A 52 17.14 7.98 -7.91
CA THR A 52 18.44 8.40 -7.40
C THR A 52 19.47 7.36 -7.82
N PRO A 53 20.63 7.79 -8.34
CA PRO A 53 21.72 6.85 -8.62
C PRO A 53 22.08 6.09 -7.34
N ASN A 54 22.20 4.79 -7.45
CA ASN A 54 22.58 3.94 -6.32
C ASN A 54 23.95 4.39 -5.80
N ALA A 55 24.07 4.55 -4.50
CA ALA A 55 25.38 4.60 -3.89
C ALA A 55 26.12 3.28 -4.12
N SER A 56 27.44 3.33 -4.27
CA SER A 56 28.27 2.15 -4.61
C SER A 56 28.17 0.99 -3.61
N PHE A 57 27.63 1.21 -2.43
CA PHE A 57 27.41 0.23 -1.37
C PHE A 57 25.93 -0.18 -1.19
N SER A 58 25.02 0.41 -1.96
CA SER A 58 23.63 -0.03 -1.91
C SER A 58 23.43 -1.23 -2.83
N ALA A 59 22.70 -2.21 -2.35
CA ALA A 59 22.32 -3.37 -3.16
C ALA A 59 21.45 -2.87 -4.31
N ALA A 60 22.03 -2.71 -5.51
CA ALA A 60 21.24 -2.52 -6.71
C ALA A 60 20.34 -3.74 -6.87
N ASN A 61 19.05 -3.53 -7.12
CA ASN A 61 18.20 -4.65 -7.50
C ASN A 61 18.63 -5.08 -8.91
N PRO A 62 19.28 -6.25 -9.07
CA PRO A 62 19.86 -6.67 -10.35
C PRO A 62 18.79 -6.94 -11.43
N VAL A 63 17.51 -7.00 -11.04
CA VAL A 63 16.39 -7.26 -11.94
C VAL A 63 15.98 -5.99 -12.68
N ILE A 64 16.25 -4.81 -12.14
CA ILE A 64 15.78 -3.54 -12.67
C ILE A 64 16.90 -2.76 -13.36
N GLY A 65 17.53 -3.35 -14.36
CA GLY A 65 18.37 -2.63 -15.30
C GLY A 65 19.36 -1.60 -14.73
N GLU A 66 20.11 -0.98 -15.59
CA GLU A 66 21.34 -0.23 -15.29
C GLU A 66 21.17 1.06 -14.47
N HIS A 67 19.97 1.54 -14.15
CA HIS A 67 19.81 2.89 -13.61
C HIS A 67 18.79 2.99 -12.46
N GLY A 68 19.26 2.74 -11.24
CA GLY A 68 18.85 3.60 -10.16
C GLY A 68 17.56 3.31 -9.42
N PHE A 69 16.79 2.24 -9.71
CA PHE A 69 15.69 1.87 -8.82
C PHE A 69 16.21 1.08 -7.62
N THR A 70 15.98 1.60 -6.42
CA THR A 70 16.17 0.85 -5.20
C THR A 70 14.92 1.00 -4.31
N PRO A 71 14.42 -0.09 -3.70
CA PRO A 71 13.25 -0.01 -2.82
C PRO A 71 13.41 0.96 -1.64
N ASP A 72 14.64 1.20 -1.17
CA ASP A 72 14.93 2.07 -0.02
C ASP A 72 14.73 3.56 -0.33
N THR A 73 14.88 3.99 -1.57
CA THR A 73 14.65 5.38 -1.99
C THR A 73 13.28 5.59 -2.63
N ALA A 74 12.65 4.51 -3.10
CA ALA A 74 11.35 4.57 -3.74
C ALA A 74 10.22 4.76 -2.70
N PRO A 75 9.16 5.49 -3.03
CA PRO A 75 8.00 5.66 -2.15
C PRO A 75 7.11 4.40 -2.17
N MET A 76 7.61 3.31 -1.61
CA MET A 76 6.89 2.04 -1.60
C MET A 76 5.51 2.18 -0.98
N GLU A 77 4.47 1.72 -1.66
CA GLU A 77 3.09 1.74 -1.16
C GLU A 77 2.91 0.77 0.01
N TYR A 78 3.57 -0.38 -0.06
CA TYR A 78 3.54 -1.40 0.99
C TYR A 78 4.84 -2.19 0.99
N GLY A 79 5.83 -1.70 1.73
CA GLY A 79 7.17 -2.29 1.76
C GLY A 79 7.19 -3.62 2.51
N ALA A 80 7.84 -4.63 1.92
CA ALA A 80 8.13 -5.90 2.55
C ALA A 80 9.60 -5.97 2.99
N PHE A 81 9.89 -6.81 3.99
CA PHE A 81 11.23 -6.97 4.52
C PHE A 81 12.12 -7.79 3.59
N GLY A 82 13.39 -7.42 3.49
CA GLY A 82 14.44 -8.24 2.87
C GLY A 82 14.75 -7.96 1.41
N VAL A 83 14.08 -6.98 0.77
CA VAL A 83 14.29 -6.63 -0.65
C VAL A 83 15.08 -5.33 -0.86
N GLY A 84 15.89 -4.94 0.12
CA GLY A 84 16.75 -3.75 0.03
C GLY A 84 16.12 -2.47 0.56
N ASP A 85 14.86 -2.46 0.97
CA ASP A 85 14.24 -1.35 1.71
C ASP A 85 14.68 -1.42 3.18
N MET A 86 15.50 -0.45 3.61
CA MET A 86 16.05 -0.39 4.97
C MET A 86 15.12 0.30 5.97
N ARG A 87 13.98 0.82 5.52
CA ARG A 87 12.95 1.41 6.39
C ARG A 87 12.18 0.31 7.14
N ILE A 88 11.40 0.72 8.13
CA ILE A 88 10.49 -0.22 8.81
C ILE A 88 9.49 -0.76 7.80
N SER A 89 9.58 -2.07 7.51
CA SER A 89 8.68 -2.74 6.57
C SER A 89 7.27 -2.85 7.13
N ALA A 90 6.27 -2.73 6.27
CA ALA A 90 4.87 -2.98 6.62
C ALA A 90 4.55 -4.48 6.74
N LEU A 91 5.31 -5.31 6.05
CA LEU A 91 5.17 -6.76 6.01
C LEU A 91 6.49 -7.45 6.38
N MET A 92 6.43 -8.42 7.26
CA MET A 92 7.55 -9.30 7.61
C MET A 92 7.03 -10.71 7.84
N VAL A 93 7.52 -11.64 7.06
CA VAL A 93 7.08 -13.04 7.08
C VAL A 93 8.33 -13.93 7.10
N ARG A 94 8.35 -14.89 7.99
CA ARG A 94 9.41 -15.89 8.08
C ARG A 94 8.97 -17.19 7.44
N ASN A 95 9.81 -17.76 6.60
CA ASN A 95 9.57 -19.07 5.98
C ASN A 95 10.11 -20.22 6.85
N GLU A 96 9.89 -21.46 6.42
CA GLU A 96 10.33 -22.66 7.13
C GLU A 96 11.86 -22.76 7.28
N GLN A 97 12.62 -22.13 6.40
CA GLN A 97 14.07 -22.11 6.43
C GLN A 97 14.63 -21.07 7.43
N GLY A 98 13.75 -20.21 7.97
CA GLY A 98 14.08 -19.18 8.94
C GLY A 98 14.53 -17.86 8.35
N ASP A 99 14.49 -17.69 7.03
CA ASP A 99 14.70 -16.39 6.41
C ASP A 99 13.40 -15.58 6.29
N SER A 100 13.54 -14.26 6.22
CA SER A 100 12.41 -13.35 6.17
C SER A 100 12.38 -12.49 4.89
N VAL A 101 13.11 -12.91 3.86
CA VAL A 101 13.05 -12.21 2.56
C VAL A 101 11.68 -12.43 1.93
N THR A 102 10.99 -11.33 1.66
CA THR A 102 9.64 -11.34 1.09
C THR A 102 9.56 -10.34 -0.04
N ASP A 103 9.36 -10.80 -1.27
CA ASP A 103 9.32 -9.96 -2.47
C ASP A 103 7.94 -9.99 -3.12
N ILE A 104 7.04 -9.15 -2.62
CA ILE A 104 5.67 -9.05 -3.13
C ILE A 104 5.59 -8.17 -4.37
N ARG A 105 5.05 -8.73 -5.45
CA ARG A 105 4.88 -8.05 -6.73
C ARG A 105 3.41 -8.01 -7.13
N TYR A 106 3.00 -6.95 -7.80
CA TYR A 106 1.64 -6.79 -8.32
C TYR A 106 1.25 -7.99 -9.22
N ALA A 107 0.10 -8.58 -8.92
CA ALA A 107 -0.46 -9.70 -9.64
C ALA A 107 -1.82 -9.39 -10.28
N GLY A 108 -2.48 -8.31 -9.85
CA GLY A 108 -3.77 -7.91 -10.42
C GLY A 108 -4.56 -6.99 -9.50
N HIS A 109 -5.71 -6.53 -9.99
CA HIS A 109 -6.62 -5.69 -9.22
C HIS A 109 -8.08 -5.94 -9.56
N LYS A 110 -8.96 -5.48 -8.68
CA LYS A 110 -10.41 -5.36 -8.92
C LYS A 110 -10.89 -4.01 -8.41
N ILE A 111 -11.83 -3.41 -9.13
CA ILE A 111 -12.53 -2.20 -8.72
C ILE A 111 -14.03 -2.48 -8.77
N TYR A 112 -14.74 -2.19 -7.67
CA TYR A 112 -16.16 -2.43 -7.57
C TYR A 112 -16.85 -1.43 -6.64
N ALA A 113 -18.18 -1.30 -6.76
CA ALA A 113 -18.99 -0.48 -5.89
C ALA A 113 -19.12 -1.11 -4.49
N GLY A 114 -19.33 -0.27 -3.50
CA GLY A 114 -19.56 -0.68 -2.13
C GLY A 114 -18.32 -1.05 -1.35
N LYS A 115 -18.55 -1.57 -0.14
CA LYS A 115 -17.53 -2.05 0.79
C LYS A 115 -17.98 -3.37 1.40
N PRO A 116 -17.33 -4.50 1.05
CA PRO A 116 -17.68 -5.78 1.64
C PRO A 116 -17.38 -5.81 3.15
N PRO A 117 -18.20 -6.48 3.95
CA PRO A 117 -17.96 -6.64 5.37
C PRO A 117 -16.68 -7.45 5.61
N ILE A 118 -16.11 -7.30 6.81
CA ILE A 118 -14.99 -8.13 7.27
C ILE A 118 -15.57 -9.19 8.20
N PRO A 119 -15.62 -10.47 7.80
CA PRO A 119 -16.21 -11.52 8.64
C PRO A 119 -15.54 -11.59 10.02
N GLY A 120 -16.36 -11.60 11.08
CA GLY A 120 -15.89 -11.73 12.45
C GLY A 120 -15.18 -10.51 13.05
N GLN A 121 -15.15 -9.38 12.34
CA GLN A 121 -14.51 -8.15 12.83
C GLN A 121 -15.41 -6.93 12.64
N PRO A 122 -15.34 -5.95 13.56
CA PRO A 122 -16.00 -4.67 13.36
C PRO A 122 -15.36 -3.95 12.15
N SER A 123 -16.20 -3.33 11.32
CA SER A 123 -15.72 -2.55 10.18
C SER A 123 -16.69 -1.41 9.88
N THR A 124 -16.17 -0.38 9.19
CA THR A 124 -17.03 0.61 8.56
C THR A 124 -17.91 -0.07 7.51
N TYR A 125 -19.10 0.43 7.31
CA TYR A 125 -20.09 -0.11 6.36
C TYR A 125 -20.62 0.99 5.44
N VAL A 126 -21.33 0.60 4.43
CA VAL A 126 -22.11 1.46 3.53
C VAL A 126 -23.59 1.15 3.68
N GLU A 127 -24.44 2.15 3.59
CA GLU A 127 -25.89 1.97 3.57
C GLU A 127 -26.38 1.62 2.17
N GLN A 128 -25.76 2.24 1.16
CA GLN A 128 -26.00 1.96 -0.25
C GLN A 128 -24.68 1.61 -0.94
N GLU A 129 -24.70 0.74 -1.93
CA GLU A 129 -23.50 0.33 -2.65
C GLU A 129 -22.77 1.50 -3.33
N ASP A 130 -23.49 2.52 -3.78
CA ASP A 130 -22.95 3.71 -4.43
C ASP A 130 -22.34 4.74 -3.47
N ASP A 131 -22.48 4.56 -2.15
CA ASP A 131 -21.83 5.43 -1.15
C ASP A 131 -20.30 5.26 -1.11
N ALA A 132 -19.79 4.13 -1.61
CA ALA A 132 -18.36 3.89 -1.67
C ALA A 132 -17.96 3.07 -2.92
N ALA A 133 -16.67 3.08 -3.20
CA ALA A 133 -16.04 2.13 -4.13
C ALA A 133 -14.79 1.54 -3.49
N THR A 134 -14.49 0.28 -3.83
CA THR A 134 -13.34 -0.44 -3.30
C THR A 134 -12.40 -0.84 -4.43
N LEU A 135 -11.10 -0.60 -4.21
CA LEU A 135 -9.99 -1.15 -4.96
C LEU A 135 -9.37 -2.29 -4.16
N GLU A 136 -9.23 -3.44 -4.76
CA GLU A 136 -8.38 -4.55 -4.30
C GLU A 136 -7.12 -4.59 -5.16
N LEU A 137 -5.96 -4.43 -4.55
CA LEU A 137 -4.66 -4.65 -5.17
C LEU A 137 -4.09 -5.97 -4.66
N THR A 138 -3.89 -6.92 -5.53
CA THR A 138 -3.29 -8.21 -5.19
C THR A 138 -1.83 -8.21 -5.55
N THR A 139 -0.99 -8.59 -4.59
CA THR A 139 0.44 -8.84 -4.77
C THR A 139 0.76 -10.29 -4.40
N VAL A 140 1.80 -10.85 -4.99
CA VAL A 140 2.25 -12.22 -4.73
C VAL A 140 3.77 -12.26 -4.61
N ASP A 141 4.25 -12.98 -3.61
CA ASP A 141 5.64 -13.43 -3.55
C ASP A 141 5.75 -14.74 -4.33
N GLN A 142 6.54 -14.74 -5.40
CA GLN A 142 6.65 -15.88 -6.32
C GLN A 142 7.41 -17.06 -5.71
N VAL A 143 8.23 -16.83 -4.69
CA VAL A 143 9.04 -17.87 -4.05
C VAL A 143 8.22 -18.64 -3.02
N THR A 144 7.52 -17.93 -2.17
CA THR A 144 6.75 -18.53 -1.06
C THR A 144 5.30 -18.83 -1.42
N GLY A 145 4.78 -18.17 -2.46
CA GLY A 145 3.35 -18.20 -2.79
C GLY A 145 2.50 -17.32 -1.88
N LEU A 146 3.12 -16.52 -1.00
CA LEU A 146 2.39 -15.58 -0.16
C LEU A 146 1.63 -14.58 -1.02
N LYS A 147 0.33 -14.49 -0.81
CA LYS A 147 -0.55 -13.52 -1.46
C LYS A 147 -0.95 -12.45 -0.47
N VAL A 148 -0.75 -11.20 -0.82
CA VAL A 148 -1.16 -10.05 -0.02
C VAL A 148 -2.12 -9.18 -0.83
N THR A 149 -3.30 -8.93 -0.28
CA THR A 149 -4.31 -8.07 -0.90
C THR A 149 -4.48 -6.81 -0.08
N LEU A 150 -4.24 -5.68 -0.72
CA LEU A 150 -4.43 -4.34 -0.16
C LEU A 150 -5.81 -3.84 -0.59
N TYR A 151 -6.63 -3.46 0.35
CA TYR A 151 -7.97 -2.93 0.11
C TYR A 151 -8.02 -1.43 0.42
N TYR A 152 -8.55 -0.68 -0.51
CA TYR A 152 -8.79 0.76 -0.38
C TYR A 152 -10.25 1.02 -0.65
N THR A 153 -10.98 1.49 0.34
CA THR A 153 -12.38 1.88 0.14
C THR A 153 -12.53 3.39 0.26
N VAL A 154 -13.01 4.01 -0.79
CA VAL A 154 -13.25 5.45 -0.89
C VAL A 154 -14.73 5.71 -0.67
N PHE A 155 -15.05 6.53 0.33
CA PHE A 155 -16.42 7.00 0.57
C PHE A 155 -16.65 8.27 -0.22
N THR A 156 -17.56 8.22 -1.20
CA THR A 156 -17.71 9.26 -2.24
C THR A 156 -18.16 10.61 -1.70
N LYS A 157 -19.03 10.61 -0.69
CA LYS A 157 -19.61 11.82 -0.09
C LYS A 157 -18.81 12.34 1.12
N LEU A 158 -17.87 11.54 1.60
CA LEU A 158 -17.05 11.87 2.75
C LEU A 158 -15.60 12.08 2.30
N GLY A 159 -14.84 12.87 3.04
CA GLY A 159 -13.40 12.98 2.86
C GLY A 159 -12.64 11.79 3.48
N VAL A 160 -13.17 10.57 3.34
CA VAL A 160 -12.68 9.39 4.04
C VAL A 160 -12.30 8.28 3.07
N MET A 161 -11.14 7.72 3.31
CA MET A 161 -10.68 6.46 2.71
C MET A 161 -10.27 5.50 3.83
N THR A 162 -10.74 4.26 3.75
CA THR A 162 -10.31 3.20 4.67
C THR A 162 -9.37 2.22 3.99
N ARG A 163 -8.47 1.64 4.77
CA ARG A 163 -7.49 0.66 4.29
C ARG A 163 -7.55 -0.59 5.16
N ARG A 164 -7.33 -1.73 4.54
CA ARG A 164 -7.08 -3.01 5.21
C ARG A 164 -6.16 -3.88 4.37
N VAL A 165 -5.54 -4.85 5.00
CA VAL A 165 -4.66 -5.82 4.37
C VAL A 165 -5.14 -7.22 4.70
N ARG A 166 -5.01 -8.13 3.75
CA ARG A 166 -5.23 -9.57 3.92
C ARG A 166 -4.02 -10.32 3.41
N ALA A 167 -3.43 -11.17 4.25
CA ALA A 167 -2.39 -12.11 3.85
C ALA A 167 -2.98 -13.52 3.76
N GLU A 168 -2.60 -14.25 2.73
CA GLU A 168 -3.02 -15.64 2.47
C GLU A 168 -1.78 -16.45 2.09
N ASN A 169 -1.56 -17.57 2.75
CA ASN A 169 -0.57 -18.54 2.31
C ASN A 169 -1.13 -19.33 1.13
N GLY A 170 -0.70 -18.99 -0.08
CA GLY A 170 -1.06 -19.70 -1.30
C GLY A 170 -0.04 -20.77 -1.71
N GLY A 171 1.07 -20.89 -0.95
CA GLY A 171 2.10 -21.90 -1.16
C GLY A 171 1.87 -23.16 -0.32
N VAL A 172 2.89 -24.01 -0.31
CA VAL A 172 2.84 -25.31 0.42
C VAL A 172 3.63 -25.30 1.73
N GLN A 173 4.58 -24.38 1.87
CA GLN A 173 5.40 -24.25 3.07
C GLN A 173 4.68 -23.48 4.17
N GLN A 174 5.04 -23.73 5.42
CA GLN A 174 4.55 -22.94 6.55
C GLN A 174 5.18 -21.53 6.52
N LEU A 175 4.35 -20.52 6.78
CA LEU A 175 4.79 -19.13 6.88
C LEU A 175 4.40 -18.59 8.25
N GLU A 176 5.32 -17.93 8.92
CA GLU A 176 5.09 -17.21 10.16
C GLU A 176 4.96 -15.71 9.88
N LEU A 177 3.81 -15.14 10.18
CA LEU A 177 3.54 -13.73 10.00
C LEU A 177 4.05 -12.94 11.22
N GLU A 178 5.21 -12.31 11.11
CA GLU A 178 5.83 -11.54 12.21
C GLU A 178 5.31 -10.10 12.27
N ARG A 179 4.98 -9.52 11.11
CA ARG A 179 4.43 -8.17 11.02
C ARG A 179 3.49 -8.03 9.84
N ILE A 180 2.36 -7.39 10.08
CA ILE A 180 1.44 -6.94 9.05
C ILE A 180 0.79 -5.64 9.51
N PHE A 181 1.19 -4.52 8.91
CA PHE A 181 0.53 -3.24 9.13
C PHE A 181 -0.66 -3.09 8.20
N SER A 182 -1.71 -2.42 8.66
CA SER A 182 -2.86 -2.12 7.81
C SER A 182 -2.57 -1.05 6.76
N MET A 183 -1.47 -0.28 6.96
CA MET A 183 -1.13 0.83 6.08
C MET A 183 0.36 1.17 6.20
N CYS A 184 0.95 1.57 5.08
CA CYS A 184 2.16 2.37 5.00
C CYS A 184 1.78 3.68 4.31
N LEU A 185 2.29 4.81 4.76
CA LEU A 185 1.96 6.12 4.20
C LEU A 185 3.23 6.94 4.01
N ASN A 186 3.48 7.32 2.77
CA ASN A 186 4.57 8.21 2.40
C ASN A 186 4.04 9.65 2.33
N LEU A 187 4.46 10.49 3.27
CA LEU A 187 4.07 11.89 3.31
C LEU A 187 5.07 12.74 2.51
N PRO A 188 4.60 13.79 1.79
CA PRO A 188 5.45 14.59 0.91
C PRO A 188 6.37 15.56 1.66
N SER A 189 6.20 15.71 2.96
CA SER A 189 6.90 16.68 3.81
C SER A 189 7.13 16.07 5.19
N MET A 190 8.08 16.64 5.94
CA MET A 190 8.29 16.35 7.37
C MET A 190 7.54 17.33 8.28
N ASP A 191 6.81 18.29 7.70
CA ASP A 191 6.09 19.35 8.43
C ASP A 191 4.67 18.86 8.78
N TYR A 192 4.61 17.85 9.63
CA TYR A 192 3.38 17.26 10.17
C TYR A 192 3.50 17.02 11.66
N ASP A 193 2.42 17.29 12.37
CA ASP A 193 2.29 16.93 13.78
C ASP A 193 1.59 15.59 13.93
N LEU A 194 2.16 14.70 14.75
CA LEU A 194 1.51 13.48 15.16
C LEU A 194 0.77 13.70 16.48
N LEU A 195 -0.55 13.86 16.40
CA LEU A 195 -1.39 13.96 17.58
C LEU A 195 -1.82 12.56 18.06
N THR A 196 -1.39 12.18 19.25
CA THR A 196 -1.81 10.95 19.90
C THR A 196 -2.62 11.25 21.16
N LEU A 197 -3.75 10.55 21.30
CA LEU A 197 -4.56 10.63 22.52
C LEU A 197 -4.28 9.38 23.36
N TYR A 198 -3.71 9.56 24.53
CA TYR A 198 -3.48 8.45 25.44
C TYR A 198 -4.61 8.30 26.43
N GLY A 199 -4.69 7.16 27.08
CA GLY A 199 -5.72 6.95 28.08
C GLY A 199 -5.60 5.60 28.77
N ARG A 200 -6.44 5.44 29.80
CA ARG A 200 -6.66 4.18 30.51
C ARG A 200 -8.14 4.08 30.84
N HIS A 201 -8.58 2.96 31.34
CA HIS A 201 -9.95 2.78 31.80
C HIS A 201 -10.38 3.94 32.72
N MET A 202 -11.50 4.58 32.41
CA MET A 202 -12.08 5.76 33.05
C MET A 202 -11.26 7.06 32.91
N LYS A 203 -10.25 7.06 32.02
CA LYS A 203 -9.44 8.25 31.67
C LYS A 203 -8.98 8.15 30.23
N GLU A 204 -9.92 8.23 29.30
CA GLU A 204 -9.67 8.17 27.86
C GLU A 204 -9.44 9.57 27.28
N ARG A 205 -8.77 9.63 26.15
CA ARG A 205 -8.54 10.82 25.31
C ARG A 205 -7.81 11.97 26.01
N ASN A 206 -6.82 11.67 26.82
CA ASN A 206 -5.93 12.72 27.32
C ASN A 206 -4.96 13.14 26.20
N VAL A 207 -4.67 14.45 26.12
CA VAL A 207 -3.70 15.06 25.22
C VAL A 207 -2.41 15.33 25.95
#